data_e1299cf806db921dc878786eef03f508
#
_entry.id   e1299cf806db921dc878786eef03f508
#
_cell.length_a   1.000
_cell.length_b   1.000
_cell.length_c   1.000
_cell.angle_alpha   90.00
_cell.angle_beta   90.00
_cell.angle_gamma   90.00
#
_symmetry.space_group_name_H-M   'P 1'
#
loop_
_entity.id
_entity.type
_entity.pdbx_description
1 polymer ?
#
loop_
_entity_poly.entity_id
_entity_poly.type
_entity_poly.pdbx_seq_one_letter_code
_entity_poly.pdbx_strand_id
1 'polypeptide(L)' 'MKILVRDLYKMKPDEVFCMGVDEEYANELCKMLNNSSMKLDGKYFQVVSDDFKIYSNNK' A
#
# COMPACT_ATOMS: atom_id res chain seq x y z
N MET A 1 7.97 6.97 -5.40
CA MET A 1 6.84 6.63 -4.52
C MET A 1 6.83 5.13 -4.26
N LYS A 2 6.21 4.73 -3.18
CA LYS A 2 6.02 3.31 -2.93
C LYS A 2 4.55 3.05 -2.65
N ILE A 3 4.14 1.80 -2.87
CA ILE A 3 2.77 1.38 -2.66
C ILE A 3 2.77 0.40 -1.51
N LEU A 4 1.90 0.68 -0.53
CA LEU A 4 1.78 -0.18 0.63
C LEU A 4 0.49 -0.96 0.59
N VAL A 5 0.53 -2.16 1.16
CA VAL A 5 -0.67 -2.92 1.47
C VAL A 5 -0.95 -2.66 2.94
N ARG A 6 -2.07 -2.02 3.23
CA ARG A 6 -2.38 -1.59 4.59
C ARG A 6 -3.62 -2.32 5.10
N ASP A 7 -3.59 -2.64 6.38
CA ASP A 7 -4.69 -3.33 7.03
C ASP A 7 -5.73 -2.31 7.50
N LEU A 8 -6.98 -2.53 7.11
CA LEU A 8 -8.06 -1.60 7.48
C LEU A 8 -8.23 -1.51 8.99
N TYR A 9 -7.95 -2.58 9.69
CA TYR A 9 -8.15 -2.64 11.13
C TYR A 9 -6.88 -2.36 11.91
N LYS A 10 -5.78 -2.14 11.21
CA LYS A 10 -4.48 -1.86 11.81
C LYS A 10 -4.03 -2.91 12.79
N MET A 11 -4.44 -4.13 12.55
CA MET A 11 -4.04 -5.25 13.39
C MET A 11 -2.78 -5.92 12.88
N LYS A 12 -2.44 -5.67 11.63
CA LYS A 12 -1.24 -6.24 11.03
C LYS A 12 -0.37 -5.10 10.50
N PRO A 13 0.94 -5.32 10.44
CA PRO A 13 1.83 -4.26 9.94
C PRO A 13 1.64 -4.02 8.46
N ASP A 14 1.99 -2.81 8.02
CA ASP A 14 1.97 -2.48 6.61
C ASP A 14 3.00 -3.33 5.89
N GLU A 15 2.71 -3.62 4.62
CA GLU A 15 3.66 -4.33 3.78
C GLU A 15 3.93 -3.50 2.55
N VAL A 16 5.17 -3.53 2.07
CA VAL A 16 5.53 -2.80 0.87
C VAL A 16 5.21 -3.68 -0.34
N PHE A 17 4.31 -3.19 -1.19
CA PHE A 17 3.98 -3.89 -2.41
C PHE A 17 5.05 -3.65 -3.48
N CYS A 18 5.43 -2.39 -3.65
CA CYS A 18 6.52 -2.04 -4.54
C CYS A 18 7.02 -0.64 -4.18
N MET A 19 8.22 -0.30 -4.62
CA MET A 19 8.81 0.99 -4.30
C MET A 19 9.64 1.48 -5.47
N GLY A 20 10.07 2.74 -5.39
CA GLY A 20 10.85 3.34 -6.45
C GLY A 20 10.02 3.60 -7.69
N VAL A 21 8.73 3.82 -7.55
CA VAL A 21 7.82 3.98 -8.66
C VAL A 21 7.53 5.46 -8.86
N ASP A 22 7.41 5.85 -10.13
CA ASP A 22 7.01 7.19 -10.49
C ASP A 22 5.62 7.49 -9.91
N GLU A 23 5.42 8.72 -9.42
CA GLU A 23 4.18 9.08 -8.74
C GLU A 23 2.94 8.84 -9.59
N GLU A 24 3.00 9.27 -10.83
CA GLU A 24 1.87 9.14 -11.74
C GLU A 24 1.55 7.67 -11.98
N TYR A 25 2.57 6.88 -12.23
CA TYR A 25 2.39 5.46 -12.45
C TYR A 25 1.91 4.76 -11.19
N ALA A 26 2.45 5.17 -10.05
CA ALA A 26 2.04 4.59 -8.77
C ALA A 26 0.56 4.83 -8.50
N ASN A 27 0.09 6.04 -8.77
CA ASN A 27 -1.32 6.37 -8.57
C ASN A 27 -2.23 5.53 -9.45
N GLU A 28 -1.84 5.36 -10.70
CA GLU A 28 -2.61 4.54 -11.65
C GLU A 28 -2.64 3.09 -11.19
N LEU A 29 -1.47 2.58 -10.83
CA LEU A 29 -1.36 1.19 -10.41
C LEU A 29 -2.17 0.93 -9.15
N CYS A 30 -2.07 1.84 -8.19
CA CYS A 30 -2.80 1.71 -6.93
C CYS A 30 -4.31 1.70 -7.17
N LYS A 31 -4.76 2.56 -8.08
CA LYS A 31 -6.18 2.63 -8.43
C LYS A 31 -6.65 1.31 -9.01
N MET A 32 -5.86 0.75 -9.91
CA MET A 32 -6.19 -0.53 -10.52
C MET A 32 -6.23 -1.65 -9.47
N LEU A 33 -5.26 -1.66 -8.58
CA LEU A 33 -5.19 -2.69 -7.55
C LEU A 33 -6.38 -2.63 -6.61
N ASN A 34 -6.79 -1.42 -6.23
CA ASN A 34 -7.92 -1.27 -5.31
C ASN A 34 -9.24 -1.64 -5.95
N ASN A 35 -9.32 -1.56 -7.27
CA ASN A 35 -10.52 -1.91 -8.00
C ASN A 35 -10.49 -3.33 -8.53
N SER A 36 -9.42 -4.04 -8.25
CA SER A 36 -9.24 -5.39 -8.77
C SER A 36 -9.95 -6.39 -7.88
N SER A 37 -10.39 -7.49 -8.49
CA SER A 37 -10.96 -8.61 -7.74
C SER A 37 -9.90 -9.33 -6.93
N MET A 38 -8.64 -8.98 -7.16
CA MET A 38 -7.53 -9.57 -6.40
C MET A 38 -7.25 -8.83 -5.11
N LYS A 39 -7.98 -7.76 -4.85
CA LYS A 39 -7.83 -7.01 -3.62
C LYS A 39 -8.13 -7.91 -2.42
N LEU A 40 -7.24 -7.86 -1.44
CA LEU A 40 -7.37 -8.71 -0.26
C LEU A 40 -8.44 -8.16 0.67
N ASP A 41 -9.13 -9.08 1.34
CA ASP A 41 -10.17 -8.73 2.30
C ASP A 41 -9.55 -7.99 3.49
N GLY A 42 -10.16 -6.85 3.84
CA GLY A 42 -9.71 -6.09 4.99
C GLY A 42 -8.43 -5.34 4.75
N LYS A 43 -7.99 -5.23 3.50
CA LYS A 43 -6.76 -4.53 3.17
C LYS A 43 -6.99 -3.59 2.00
N TYR A 44 -6.07 -2.65 1.84
CA TYR A 44 -6.15 -1.71 0.74
C TYR A 44 -4.75 -1.27 0.35
N PHE A 45 -4.62 -0.72 -0.85
CA PHE A 45 -3.35 -0.24 -1.36
C PHE A 45 -3.31 1.27 -1.23
N GLN A 46 -2.15 1.80 -0.89
CA GLN A 46 -1.98 3.24 -0.75
C GLN A 46 -0.62 3.66 -1.27
N VAL A 47 -0.61 4.76 -2.02
CA VAL A 47 0.64 5.35 -2.52
C VAL A 47 1.17 6.30 -1.46
N VAL A 48 2.44 6.16 -1.12
CA VAL A 48 3.10 7.03 -0.15
C VAL A 48 4.47 7.38 -0.69
N SER A 49 5.11 8.36 -0.06
CA SER A 49 6.48 8.72 -0.43
C SER A 49 7.42 7.59 -0.03
N ASP A 50 8.59 7.56 -0.67
CA ASP A 50 9.55 6.49 -0.43
C ASP A 50 10.07 6.49 1.00
N ASP A 51 10.06 7.65 1.64
CA ASP A 51 10.53 7.74 3.02
C ASP A 51 9.39 7.72 4.04
N PHE A 52 8.20 7.36 3.60
CA PHE A 52 7.04 7.24 4.49
C PHE A 52 7.32 6.18 5.56
N LYS A 53 6.97 6.51 6.80
CA LYS A 53 7.19 5.59 7.91
C LYS A 53 6.10 4.53 7.93
N ILE A 54 6.51 3.28 7.82
CA ILE A 54 5.59 2.16 7.73
C ILE A 54 5.03 1.85 9.12
N TYR A 55 3.71 1.63 9.18
CA TYR A 55 3.09 1.20 10.41
C TYR A 55 3.50 -0.23 10.74
N SER A 56 3.83 -0.45 11.98
CA SER A 56 4.18 -1.79 12.45
C SER A 56 3.63 -1.94 13.85
N ASN A 57 2.99 -3.07 14.11
CA ASN A 57 2.51 -3.37 15.44
C ASN A 57 3.54 -4.16 16.24
N ASN A 58 4.72 -4.21 15.71
CA ASN A 58 5.83 -4.89 16.35
C ASN A 58 6.42 -4.00 17.42
N LYS A 59 6.71 -4.56 18.55
CA LYS A 59 7.27 -3.82 19.68
C LYS A 59 8.74 -3.95 19.74
#